data_8f86e22a7ffeddf5d96b5064d546b1ec
#
_entry.id   8f86e22a7ffeddf5d96b5064d546b1ec
#
_cell.length_a   1.000
_cell.length_b   1.000
_cell.length_c   1.000
_cell.angle_alpha   90.00
_cell.angle_beta   90.00
_cell.angle_gamma   90.00
#
_symmetry.space_group_name_H-M   'P 1'
#
loop_
_entity.id
_entity.type
_entity.pdbx_description
1 polymer ?
#
loop_
_entity_poly.entity_id
_entity_poly.type
_entity_poly.pdbx_seq_one_letter_code
_entity_poly.pdbx_strand_id
1 'polypeptide(L)' 'MIAFKVVTPKGEYLKQEVKSIHVKTVVGETTILPNHMPIFASLVPCKLVLKNENDEEEIFAISGGFLQFNKNEGMIPV' A
#
# COMPACT_ATOMS: atom_id res chain seq x y z
N MET A 1 0.95 -7.08 11.71
CA MET A 1 1.72 -6.32 10.70
C MET A 1 1.22 -6.69 9.32
N ILE A 2 1.37 -5.79 8.38
CA ILE A 2 0.97 -6.02 6.99
C ILE A 2 2.22 -6.29 6.17
N ALA A 3 2.25 -7.41 5.45
CA ALA A 3 3.31 -7.68 4.50
C ALA A 3 2.96 -6.90 3.22
N PHE A 4 3.73 -5.87 2.93
CA PHE A 4 3.46 -4.97 1.81
C PHE A 4 4.53 -5.09 0.75
N LYS A 5 4.11 -5.10 -0.52
CA LYS A 5 5.06 -5.13 -1.62
C LYS A 5 4.57 -4.31 -2.81
N VAL A 6 5.52 -3.79 -3.56
CA VAL A 6 5.28 -3.13 -4.83
C VAL A 6 5.93 -3.99 -5.91
N VAL A 7 5.16 -4.37 -6.92
CA VAL A 7 5.61 -5.27 -7.96
C VAL A 7 5.62 -4.54 -9.30
N THR A 8 6.72 -4.66 -10.03
CA THR A 8 6.86 -4.10 -11.37
C THR A 8 6.98 -5.23 -12.39
N PRO A 9 6.84 -4.95 -13.68
CA PRO A 9 7.08 -5.99 -14.70
C PRO A 9 8.49 -6.59 -14.64
N LYS A 10 9.42 -5.91 -13.99
CA LYS A 10 10.80 -6.40 -13.84
C LYS A 10 11.01 -7.18 -12.54
N GLY A 11 9.97 -7.34 -11.71
CA GLY A 11 10.06 -8.04 -10.45
C GLY A 11 9.61 -7.18 -9.28
N GLU A 12 9.91 -7.63 -8.06
CA GLU A 12 9.55 -6.88 -6.87
C GLU A 12 10.46 -5.66 -6.73
N TYR A 13 9.83 -4.50 -6.55
CA TYR A 13 10.55 -3.26 -6.34
C TYR A 13 10.78 -3.00 -4.85
N LEU A 14 9.78 -3.32 -4.03
CA LEU A 14 9.81 -3.06 -2.60
C LEU A 14 9.06 -4.19 -1.89
N LYS A 15 9.60 -4.64 -0.78
CA LYS A 15 8.94 -5.62 0.09
C LYS A 15 9.31 -5.32 1.53
N GLN A 16 8.30 -5.04 2.36
CA GLN A 16 8.55 -4.79 3.78
C GLN A 16 7.30 -5.00 4.59
N GLU A 17 7.46 -5.12 5.89
CA GLU A 17 6.33 -5.20 6.80
C GLU A 17 6.03 -3.81 7.33
N VAL A 18 4.76 -3.44 7.34
CA VAL A 18 4.31 -2.13 7.77
C VAL A 18 3.16 -2.23 8.75
N LYS A 19 2.98 -1.19 9.53
CA LYS A 19 1.92 -1.07 10.50
C LYS A 19 0.67 -0.47 9.87
N SER A 20 0.83 0.39 8.89
CA SER A 20 -0.30 0.98 8.17
C SER A 20 0.10 1.40 6.77
N ILE A 21 -0.90 1.46 5.90
CA ILE A 21 -0.75 1.91 4.52
C ILE A 21 -1.74 3.04 4.31
N HIS A 22 -1.28 4.22 3.91
CA HIS A 22 -2.14 5.33 3.58
C HIS A 22 -2.02 5.64 2.10
N VAL A 23 -3.14 5.61 1.39
CA VAL A 23 -3.18 5.86 -0.07
C VAL A 23 -4.41 6.69 -0.41
N LYS A 24 -4.41 7.22 -1.62
CA LYS A 24 -5.57 7.92 -2.15
C LYS A 24 -6.15 7.11 -3.29
N THR A 25 -7.41 6.71 -3.13
CA THR A 25 -8.12 5.96 -4.16
C THR A 25 -9.01 6.90 -4.97
N VAL A 26 -9.63 6.35 -6.02
CA VAL A 26 -10.57 7.13 -6.83
C VAL A 26 -11.79 7.59 -6.06
N VAL A 27 -12.08 6.99 -4.90
CA VAL A 27 -13.21 7.38 -4.04
C VAL A 27 -12.76 8.17 -2.81
N GLY A 28 -11.48 8.45 -2.66
CA GLY A 28 -10.96 9.23 -1.54
C GLY A 28 -9.77 8.59 -0.86
N GLU A 29 -9.30 9.24 0.19
CA GLU A 29 -8.18 8.74 0.97
C GLU A 29 -8.61 7.60 1.88
N THR A 30 -7.72 6.63 2.06
CA THR A 30 -7.97 5.52 2.95
C THR A 30 -6.69 5.11 3.67
N THR A 31 -6.84 4.60 4.89
CA THR A 31 -5.74 4.06 5.69
C THR A 31 -6.06 2.60 5.98
N ILE A 32 -5.13 1.72 5.66
CA ILE A 32 -5.30 0.29 5.87
C ILE A 32 -4.48 -0.12 7.08
N LEU A 33 -5.16 -0.68 8.06
CA LEU A 33 -4.55 -1.20 9.28
C LEU A 33 -4.53 -2.73 9.23
N PRO A 34 -3.74 -3.39 10.08
CA PRO A 34 -3.75 -4.85 10.15
C PRO A 34 -5.16 -5.37 10.41
N ASN A 35 -5.47 -6.52 9.84
CA ASN A 35 -6.77 -7.18 9.95
C ASN A 35 -7.91 -6.44 9.26
N HIS A 36 -7.59 -5.54 8.35
CA HIS A 36 -8.60 -4.88 7.55
C HIS A 36 -9.28 -5.88 6.61
N MET A 37 -10.52 -5.58 6.24
CA MET A 37 -11.23 -6.39 5.25
C MET A 37 -10.50 -6.38 3.90
N PRO A 38 -10.67 -7.43 3.08
CA PRO A 38 -10.08 -7.42 1.75
C PRO A 38 -10.48 -6.19 0.96
N ILE A 39 -9.50 -5.60 0.27
CA ILE A 39 -9.71 -4.40 -0.54
C ILE A 39 -9.08 -4.62 -1.92
N PHE A 40 -9.80 -4.17 -2.94
CA PHE A 40 -9.25 -4.02 -4.28
C PHE A 40 -9.69 -2.65 -4.76
N ALA A 41 -8.75 -1.73 -4.90
CA ALA A 41 -9.08 -0.35 -5.20
C ALA A 41 -8.18 0.24 -6.27
N SER A 42 -8.74 1.09 -7.11
CA SER A 42 -7.95 1.87 -8.07
C SER A 42 -7.37 3.08 -7.37
N LEU A 43 -6.10 3.36 -7.62
CA LEU A 43 -5.39 4.47 -7.02
C LEU A 43 -5.25 5.62 -8.01
N VAL A 44 -5.30 6.85 -7.48
CA VAL A 44 -4.98 8.05 -8.26
C VAL A 44 -3.53 8.41 -8.00
N PRO A 45 -2.90 9.26 -8.82
CA PRO A 45 -1.56 9.74 -8.52
C PRO A 45 -1.53 10.38 -7.13
N CYS A 46 -0.66 9.89 -6.27
CA CYS A 46 -0.63 10.35 -4.88
C CYS A 46 0.68 9.95 -4.21
N LYS A 47 0.81 10.33 -2.95
CA LYS A 47 1.91 9.88 -2.11
C LYS A 47 1.42 8.66 -1.32
N LEU A 48 2.12 7.56 -1.48
CA LEU A 48 1.90 6.36 -0.69
C LEU A 48 2.68 6.51 0.60
N VAL A 49 2.01 6.45 1.73
CA VAL A 49 2.66 6.59 3.03
C VAL A 49 2.59 5.27 3.77
N LEU A 50 3.75 4.72 4.09
CA LEU A 50 3.88 3.49 4.85
C LEU A 50 4.41 3.82 6.23
N LYS A 51 3.80 3.27 7.26
CA LYS A 51 4.26 3.47 8.63
C LYS A 51 4.73 2.13 9.17
N ASN A 52 5.97 2.07 9.65
CA ASN A 52 6.52 0.84 10.22
C ASN A 52 6.16 0.71 11.71
N GLU A 53 6.63 -0.35 12.35
CA GLU A 53 6.29 -0.63 13.74
C GLU A 53 6.87 0.40 14.72
N ASN A 54 7.85 1.21 14.29
CA ASN A 54 8.42 2.28 15.10
C ASN A 54 7.75 3.63 14.83
N ASP A 55 6.61 3.64 14.10
CA ASP A 55 5.88 4.83 13.69
C ASP A 55 6.68 5.74 12.76
N GLU A 56 7.72 5.21 12.13
CA GLU A 56 8.46 5.94 11.11
C GLU A 56 7.72 5.86 9.79
N GLU A 57 7.62 6.98 9.10
CA GLU A 57 6.91 7.06 7.83
C GLU A 57 7.88 7.01 6.66
N GLU A 58 7.52 6.23 5.65
CA GLU A 58 8.20 6.24 4.36
C GLU A 58 7.19 6.70 3.32
N ILE A 59 7.60 7.64 2.48
CA ILE A 59 6.72 8.25 1.50
C ILE A 59 7.22 7.94 0.11
N PHE A 60 6.35 7.41 -0.74
CA PHE A 60 6.65 7.11 -2.14
C PHE A 60 5.64 7.81 -3.03
N ALA A 61 6.11 8.46 -4.09
CA ALA A 61 5.21 9.02 -5.08
C ALA A 61 4.84 7.93 -6.07
N ILE A 62 3.54 7.74 -6.29
CA ILE A 62 3.04 6.77 -7.27
C ILE A 62 2.16 7.48 -8.28
N SER A 63 2.17 6.97 -9.52
CA SER A 63 1.40 7.57 -10.61
C SER A 63 0.00 6.99 -10.74
N GLY A 64 -0.37 6.08 -9.85
CA GLY A 64 -1.65 5.38 -9.90
C GLY A 64 -1.44 3.89 -9.80
N GLY A 65 -2.41 3.09 -10.25
CA GLY A 65 -2.35 1.65 -10.21
C GLY A 65 -3.49 1.09 -9.40
N PHE A 66 -3.27 -0.11 -8.86
CA PHE A 66 -4.26 -0.79 -8.05
C PHE A 66 -3.65 -1.18 -6.72
N LEU A 67 -4.48 -1.19 -5.70
CA LEU A 67 -4.10 -1.74 -4.40
C LEU A 67 -4.90 -3.00 -4.17
N GLN A 68 -4.22 -4.07 -3.83
CA GLN A 68 -4.84 -5.32 -3.41
C GLN A 68 -4.45 -5.59 -1.97
N PHE A 69 -5.42 -5.86 -1.12
CA PHE A 69 -5.17 -6.21 0.27
C PHE A 69 -6.03 -7.38 0.68
N ASN A 70 -5.43 -8.41 1.23
CA ASN A 70 -6.12 -9.58 1.71
C ASN A 70 -5.24 -10.30 2.72
N LYS A 71 -5.83 -10.73 3.85
CA LYS A 71 -5.14 -11.52 4.88
C LYS A 71 -3.80 -10.91 5.31
N ASN A 72 -3.82 -9.61 5.61
CA ASN A 72 -2.63 -8.86 6.03
C ASN A 72 -1.49 -8.85 5.00
N GLU A 73 -1.83 -9.02 3.74
CA GLU A 73 -0.89 -8.88 2.63
C GLU A 73 -1.39 -7.78 1.72
N GLY A 74 -0.57 -6.76 1.51
CA GLY A 74 -0.88 -5.65 0.62
C GLY A 74 0.06 -5.66 -0.58
N MET A 75 -0.47 -5.37 -1.76
CA MET A 75 0.33 -5.33 -2.98
C MET A 75 -0.15 -4.22 -3.89
N ILE A 76 0.81 -3.52 -4.49
CA ILE A 76 0.53 -2.54 -5.54
C ILE A 76 1.33 -2.96 -6.77
N PRO A 77 0.69 -3.51 -7.80
CA PRO A 77 1.36 -3.76 -9.06
C PRO A 77 1.45 -2.45 -9.85
N VAL A 78 2.61 -2.18 -10.41
CA VAL A 78 2.84 -0.98 -11.22
C VAL A 78 3.42 -1.35 -12.57
#